data_7601bdf2b762d3366ad08480f586627f
#
_entry.id   7601bdf2b762d3366ad08480f586627f
#
_cell.length_a   1.000
_cell.length_b   1.000
_cell.length_c   1.000
_cell.angle_alpha   90.00
_cell.angle_beta   90.00
_cell.angle_gamma   90.00
#
_symmetry.space_group_name_H-M   'P 1'
#
loop_
_entity.id
_entity.type
_entity.pdbx_description
1 polymer ?
#
loop_
_entity_poly.entity_id
_entity_poly.type
_entity_poly.pdbx_seq_one_letter_code
_entity_poly.pdbx_strand_id
1 'polypeptide(L)'
;FKEYARLYPDACTLLVDTYDTLKSGVPNAIRVFTEMREAGIKPKSYGIRLDSGDLAYLSKKARKMLDDAGFQDAVIAASNDLDEFLIHDLKMQGAAISSWGVGTNLITSKDCPSFGGVYKLAAIQNADGEFQPKIKISENIEKITNPGNKTIYRIYDKETGMLRADLICFADETFNTEEEDLLLFDPNATWKKTLLPGGTYTMRELLVPIFQHGECKYESPSVKEIAELIYFSPERVELLCASVCRKMNVTEVREMEMLMKKLLS
;
A
#
# COMPACT_ATOMS: atom_id res chain seq x y z
N PHE A 1 -33.93 10.33 -8.89
CA PHE A 1 -32.90 10.33 -9.94
C PHE A 1 -32.95 11.61 -10.79
N LYS A 2 -34.11 12.02 -11.31
CA LYS A 2 -34.24 13.25 -12.15
C LYS A 2 -33.72 14.50 -11.43
N GLU A 3 -34.10 14.70 -10.17
CA GLU A 3 -33.62 15.87 -9.39
C GLU A 3 -32.12 15.81 -9.15
N TYR A 4 -31.55 14.62 -8.91
CA TYR A 4 -30.11 14.46 -8.80
C TYR A 4 -29.38 14.81 -10.11
N ALA A 5 -29.88 14.31 -11.23
CA ALA A 5 -29.32 14.61 -12.56
C ALA A 5 -29.41 16.10 -12.91
N ARG A 6 -30.50 16.79 -12.47
CA ARG A 6 -30.68 18.23 -12.66
C ARG A 6 -29.66 19.04 -11.86
N LEU A 7 -29.33 18.61 -10.63
CA LEU A 7 -28.40 19.30 -9.74
C LEU A 7 -26.93 18.99 -10.11
N TYR A 8 -26.64 17.78 -10.56
CA TYR A 8 -25.28 17.31 -10.85
C TYR A 8 -25.18 16.73 -12.28
N PRO A 9 -25.43 17.55 -13.30
CA PRO A 9 -25.47 17.04 -14.68
C PRO A 9 -24.11 16.52 -15.17
N ASP A 10 -23.00 17.06 -14.68
CA ASP A 10 -21.64 16.70 -15.10
C ASP A 10 -21.06 15.48 -14.35
N ALA A 11 -21.71 15.03 -13.27
CA ALA A 11 -21.24 13.93 -12.42
C ALA A 11 -22.43 13.11 -11.88
N CYS A 12 -23.23 12.56 -12.78
CA CYS A 12 -24.49 11.91 -12.46
C CYS A 12 -24.30 10.41 -12.23
N THR A 13 -23.94 10.00 -10.99
CA THR A 13 -23.90 8.60 -10.60
C THR A 13 -25.11 8.25 -9.71
N LEU A 14 -25.94 7.31 -10.15
CA LEU A 14 -27.23 6.98 -9.53
C LEU A 14 -27.12 5.67 -8.75
N LEU A 15 -27.46 5.68 -7.45
CA LEU A 15 -27.57 4.49 -6.61
C LEU A 15 -28.84 3.70 -7.00
N VAL A 16 -28.66 2.47 -7.50
CA VAL A 16 -29.77 1.74 -8.18
C VAL A 16 -30.34 0.56 -7.39
N ASP A 17 -29.79 0.24 -6.24
CA ASP A 17 -30.13 -0.97 -5.47
C ASP A 17 -30.99 -0.72 -4.23
N THR A 18 -31.60 0.46 -4.10
CA THR A 18 -32.46 0.80 -2.96
C THR A 18 -33.71 -0.13 -2.87
N TYR A 19 -34.27 -0.53 -4.02
CA TYR A 19 -35.46 -1.38 -4.08
C TYR A 19 -35.19 -2.67 -4.86
N ASP A 20 -35.25 -2.62 -6.19
CA ASP A 20 -34.91 -3.72 -7.10
C ASP A 20 -33.99 -3.21 -8.19
N THR A 21 -32.75 -3.68 -8.13
CA THR A 21 -31.69 -3.20 -9.01
C THR A 21 -32.02 -3.35 -10.50
N LEU A 22 -32.46 -4.57 -10.90
CA LEU A 22 -32.61 -4.89 -12.31
C LEU A 22 -34.00 -4.55 -12.87
N LYS A 23 -35.05 -4.61 -12.05
CA LYS A 23 -36.41 -4.30 -12.51
C LYS A 23 -36.80 -2.84 -12.35
N SER A 24 -36.13 -2.10 -11.47
CA SER A 24 -36.47 -0.72 -11.16
C SER A 24 -35.28 0.23 -11.27
N GLY A 25 -34.21 -0.01 -10.53
CA GLY A 25 -33.08 0.94 -10.41
C GLY A 25 -32.41 1.22 -11.74
N VAL A 26 -31.85 0.21 -12.40
CA VAL A 26 -31.17 0.35 -13.70
C VAL A 26 -32.10 0.87 -14.79
N PRO A 27 -33.35 0.36 -14.97
CA PRO A 27 -34.27 0.92 -15.92
C PRO A 27 -34.57 2.42 -15.72
N ASN A 28 -34.74 2.84 -14.46
CA ASN A 28 -34.97 4.26 -14.16
C ASN A 28 -33.71 5.12 -14.38
N ALA A 29 -32.52 4.61 -14.12
CA ALA A 29 -31.26 5.29 -14.47
C ALA A 29 -31.14 5.47 -15.99
N ILE A 30 -31.38 4.43 -16.78
CA ILE A 30 -31.40 4.47 -18.25
C ILE A 30 -32.39 5.55 -18.75
N ARG A 31 -33.60 5.61 -18.16
CA ARG A 31 -34.57 6.64 -18.51
C ARG A 31 -34.01 8.05 -18.29
N VAL A 32 -33.38 8.30 -17.15
CA VAL A 32 -32.80 9.60 -16.81
C VAL A 32 -31.66 9.94 -17.77
N PHE A 33 -30.78 9.00 -18.07
CA PHE A 33 -29.68 9.21 -19.04
C PHE A 33 -30.20 9.48 -20.45
N THR A 34 -31.31 8.86 -20.83
CA THR A 34 -31.97 9.13 -22.11
C THR A 34 -32.52 10.57 -22.14
N GLU A 35 -33.24 11.00 -21.10
CA GLU A 35 -33.74 12.36 -20.97
C GLU A 35 -32.60 13.42 -21.00
N MET A 36 -31.47 13.12 -20.34
CA MET A 36 -30.28 14.00 -20.38
C MET A 36 -29.71 14.11 -21.79
N ARG A 37 -29.58 12.97 -22.49
CA ARG A 37 -29.09 12.94 -23.88
C ARG A 37 -30.01 13.70 -24.83
N GLU A 38 -31.32 13.52 -24.71
CA GLU A 38 -32.33 14.24 -25.51
C GLU A 38 -32.33 15.76 -25.25
N ALA A 39 -32.03 16.16 -24.01
CA ALA A 39 -31.83 17.56 -23.63
C ALA A 39 -30.48 18.14 -24.08
N GLY A 40 -29.63 17.35 -24.77
CA GLY A 40 -28.31 17.79 -25.22
C GLY A 40 -27.26 17.91 -24.12
N ILE A 41 -27.53 17.38 -22.94
CA ILE A 41 -26.58 17.36 -21.81
C ILE A 41 -25.50 16.30 -22.09
N LYS A 42 -24.23 16.72 -22.02
CA LYS A 42 -23.05 15.84 -22.21
C LYS A 42 -22.28 15.79 -20.89
N PRO A 43 -22.58 14.86 -19.97
CA PRO A 43 -21.90 14.76 -18.69
C PRO A 43 -20.43 14.39 -18.88
N LYS A 44 -19.56 14.90 -18.00
CA LYS A 44 -18.15 14.49 -17.93
C LYS A 44 -18.00 13.06 -17.42
N SER A 45 -18.88 12.68 -16.49
CA SER A 45 -18.98 11.33 -15.96
C SER A 45 -20.42 11.04 -15.56
N TYR A 46 -20.92 9.85 -15.90
CA TYR A 46 -22.23 9.39 -15.46
C TYR A 46 -22.26 7.87 -15.33
N GLY A 47 -23.20 7.36 -14.58
CA GLY A 47 -23.30 5.93 -14.39
C GLY A 47 -24.19 5.52 -13.23
N ILE A 48 -24.01 4.31 -12.79
CA ILE A 48 -24.75 3.71 -11.70
C ILE A 48 -23.82 3.28 -10.56
N ARG A 49 -24.35 3.21 -9.36
CA ARG A 49 -23.66 2.68 -8.18
C ARG A 49 -24.43 1.48 -7.64
N LEU A 50 -23.70 0.41 -7.35
CA LEU A 50 -24.15 -0.80 -6.66
C LEU A 50 -23.50 -0.85 -5.28
N ASP A 51 -24.28 -1.03 -4.24
CA ASP A 51 -23.84 -1.04 -2.83
C ASP A 51 -24.28 -2.28 -2.08
N SER A 52 -25.05 -3.18 -2.73
CA SER A 52 -25.62 -4.37 -2.09
C SER A 52 -25.84 -5.51 -3.06
N GLY A 53 -26.06 -6.72 -2.50
CA GLY A 53 -26.33 -7.95 -3.25
C GLY A 53 -25.08 -8.56 -3.90
N ASP A 54 -25.30 -9.46 -4.87
CA ASP A 54 -24.22 -10.07 -5.65
C ASP A 54 -23.67 -9.07 -6.67
N LEU A 55 -22.62 -8.36 -6.31
CA LEU A 55 -22.03 -7.30 -7.13
C LEU A 55 -21.50 -7.83 -8.48
N ALA A 56 -20.98 -9.08 -8.52
CA ALA A 56 -20.48 -9.66 -9.78
C ALA A 56 -21.63 -9.96 -10.74
N TYR A 57 -22.69 -10.56 -10.25
CA TYR A 57 -23.88 -10.86 -11.04
C TYR A 57 -24.60 -9.58 -11.48
N LEU A 58 -24.87 -8.68 -10.52
CA LEU A 58 -25.62 -7.45 -10.78
C LEU A 58 -24.89 -6.52 -11.75
N SER A 59 -23.58 -6.35 -11.60
CA SER A 59 -22.80 -5.50 -12.52
C SER A 59 -22.81 -6.01 -13.95
N LYS A 60 -22.68 -7.33 -14.16
CA LYS A 60 -22.77 -7.93 -15.50
C LYS A 60 -24.12 -7.73 -16.15
N LYS A 61 -25.20 -7.90 -15.37
CA LYS A 61 -26.59 -7.69 -15.87
C LYS A 61 -26.84 -6.20 -16.15
N ALA A 62 -26.44 -5.32 -15.25
CA ALA A 62 -26.57 -3.88 -15.41
C ALA A 62 -25.77 -3.38 -16.62
N ARG A 63 -24.53 -3.87 -16.84
CA ARG A 63 -23.71 -3.54 -18.00
C ARG A 63 -24.42 -3.88 -19.29
N LYS A 64 -24.97 -5.10 -19.38
CA LYS A 64 -25.74 -5.50 -20.57
C LYS A 64 -26.93 -4.56 -20.81
N MET A 65 -27.68 -4.21 -19.77
CA MET A 65 -28.85 -3.33 -19.91
C MET A 65 -28.45 -1.91 -20.36
N LEU A 66 -27.35 -1.39 -19.84
CA LEU A 66 -26.80 -0.08 -20.24
C LEU A 66 -26.31 -0.12 -21.69
N ASP A 67 -25.62 -1.17 -22.10
CA ASP A 67 -25.12 -1.35 -23.47
C ASP A 67 -26.25 -1.48 -24.47
N ASP A 68 -27.27 -2.29 -24.17
CA ASP A 68 -28.47 -2.48 -25.01
C ASP A 68 -29.22 -1.14 -25.18
N ALA A 69 -29.13 -0.22 -24.21
CA ALA A 69 -29.73 1.13 -24.26
C ALA A 69 -28.82 2.20 -24.90
N GLY A 70 -27.62 1.82 -25.35
CA GLY A 70 -26.66 2.73 -25.99
C GLY A 70 -25.85 3.61 -25.04
N PHE A 71 -25.56 3.09 -23.80
CA PHE A 71 -24.77 3.76 -22.75
C PHE A 71 -23.52 2.92 -22.38
N GLN A 72 -22.72 2.57 -23.39
CA GLN A 72 -21.52 1.74 -23.23
C GLN A 72 -20.43 2.45 -22.37
N ASP A 73 -20.42 3.76 -22.38
CA ASP A 73 -19.52 4.64 -21.66
C ASP A 73 -19.94 4.93 -20.20
N ALA A 74 -21.16 4.52 -19.82
CA ALA A 74 -21.63 4.69 -18.45
C ALA A 74 -20.79 3.89 -17.46
N VAL A 75 -20.33 4.54 -16.39
CA VAL A 75 -19.55 3.93 -15.30
C VAL A 75 -20.45 3.02 -14.46
N ILE A 76 -19.93 1.88 -14.04
CA ILE A 76 -20.53 1.08 -12.97
C ILE A 76 -19.59 1.17 -11.76
N ALA A 77 -20.02 1.88 -10.74
CA ALA A 77 -19.33 1.98 -9.46
C ALA A 77 -19.85 0.93 -8.49
N ALA A 78 -18.97 0.36 -7.70
CA ALA A 78 -19.34 -0.50 -6.58
C ALA A 78 -18.81 0.06 -5.25
N SER A 79 -19.54 -0.19 -4.19
CA SER A 79 -19.17 0.09 -2.81
C SER A 79 -19.71 -1.03 -1.92
N ASN A 80 -19.72 -0.89 -0.60
CA ASN A 80 -20.10 -1.90 0.39
C ASN A 80 -18.91 -2.71 0.92
N ASP A 81 -18.31 -2.22 2.00
CA ASP A 81 -17.23 -2.89 2.76
C ASP A 81 -16.13 -3.53 1.91
N LEU A 82 -15.81 -2.89 0.79
CA LEU A 82 -14.80 -3.36 -0.15
C LEU A 82 -13.41 -3.32 0.51
N ASP A 83 -12.63 -4.32 0.16
CA ASP A 83 -11.19 -4.42 0.42
C ASP A 83 -10.49 -4.99 -0.82
N GLU A 84 -9.16 -5.09 -0.77
CA GLU A 84 -8.36 -5.61 -1.87
C GLU A 84 -8.70 -7.05 -2.25
N PHE A 85 -9.05 -7.89 -1.27
CA PHE A 85 -9.40 -9.30 -1.49
C PHE A 85 -10.74 -9.42 -2.20
N LEU A 86 -11.76 -8.71 -1.72
CA LEU A 86 -13.09 -8.72 -2.34
C LEU A 86 -13.05 -8.11 -3.75
N ILE A 87 -12.30 -7.02 -3.95
CA ILE A 87 -12.10 -6.44 -5.29
C ILE A 87 -11.43 -7.44 -6.23
N HIS A 88 -10.39 -8.13 -5.76
CA HIS A 88 -9.73 -9.19 -6.53
C HIS A 88 -10.71 -10.27 -6.94
N ASP A 89 -11.49 -10.81 -5.99
CA ASP A 89 -12.46 -11.86 -6.24
C ASP A 89 -13.57 -11.44 -7.21
N LEU A 90 -14.07 -10.21 -7.08
CA LEU A 90 -15.06 -9.65 -8.01
C LEU A 90 -14.50 -9.53 -9.43
N LYS A 91 -13.24 -9.10 -9.58
CA LYS A 91 -12.55 -9.06 -10.89
C LYS A 91 -12.37 -10.45 -11.47
N MET A 92 -11.98 -11.45 -10.67
CA MET A 92 -11.85 -12.85 -11.10
C MET A 92 -13.18 -13.44 -11.55
N GLN A 93 -14.30 -13.03 -10.96
CA GLN A 93 -15.64 -13.41 -11.37
C GLN A 93 -16.12 -12.67 -12.63
N GLY A 94 -15.31 -11.77 -13.21
CA GLY A 94 -15.65 -10.98 -14.38
C GLY A 94 -16.69 -9.90 -14.10
N ALA A 95 -16.70 -9.31 -12.91
CA ALA A 95 -17.58 -8.19 -12.57
C ALA A 95 -17.33 -7.01 -13.53
N ALA A 96 -18.39 -6.43 -14.05
CA ALA A 96 -18.33 -5.28 -14.96
C ALA A 96 -18.30 -3.95 -14.21
N ILE A 97 -17.35 -3.84 -13.25
CA ILE A 97 -17.19 -2.68 -12.38
C ILE A 97 -15.94 -1.92 -12.80
N SER A 98 -16.06 -0.62 -13.01
CA SER A 98 -14.97 0.25 -13.46
C SER A 98 -14.55 1.29 -12.41
N SER A 99 -15.29 1.40 -11.30
CA SER A 99 -14.99 2.32 -10.20
C SER A 99 -15.30 1.67 -8.85
N TRP A 100 -14.44 1.90 -7.86
CA TRP A 100 -14.51 1.24 -6.57
C TRP A 100 -14.53 2.27 -5.45
N GLY A 101 -15.59 2.26 -4.64
CA GLY A 101 -15.72 3.08 -3.44
C GLY A 101 -15.25 2.32 -2.21
N VAL A 102 -13.95 2.35 -1.92
CA VAL A 102 -13.38 1.71 -0.74
C VAL A 102 -13.41 2.69 0.42
N GLY A 103 -14.13 2.36 1.48
CA GLY A 103 -14.36 3.23 2.63
C GLY A 103 -13.79 2.67 3.93
N THR A 104 -14.64 2.09 4.74
CA THR A 104 -14.36 1.66 6.13
C THR A 104 -13.07 0.84 6.24
N ASN A 105 -12.90 -0.19 5.43
CA ASN A 105 -11.75 -1.09 5.50
C ASN A 105 -10.42 -0.35 5.25
N LEU A 106 -10.43 0.63 4.34
CA LEU A 106 -9.25 1.44 4.03
C LEU A 106 -8.96 2.45 5.14
N ILE A 107 -9.95 3.25 5.55
CA ILE A 107 -9.74 4.36 6.49
C ILE A 107 -9.41 3.88 7.91
N THR A 108 -9.92 2.70 8.29
CA THR A 108 -9.63 2.10 9.60
C THR A 108 -8.40 1.21 9.59
N SER A 109 -7.80 0.94 8.40
CA SER A 109 -6.74 -0.08 8.26
C SER A 109 -7.14 -1.39 8.92
N LYS A 110 -8.30 -1.95 8.51
CA LYS A 110 -9.04 -3.01 9.22
C LYS A 110 -8.18 -4.19 9.68
N ASP A 111 -7.22 -4.61 8.88
CA ASP A 111 -6.36 -5.76 9.20
C ASP A 111 -5.25 -5.42 10.19
N CYS A 112 -4.84 -4.15 10.25
CA CYS A 112 -3.82 -3.65 11.17
C CYS A 112 -4.17 -2.23 11.62
N PRO A 113 -5.17 -2.04 12.48
CA PRO A 113 -5.72 -0.72 12.83
C PRO A 113 -4.79 0.09 13.75
N SER A 114 -3.71 -0.52 14.23
CA SER A 114 -2.72 0.13 15.08
C SER A 114 -1.32 -0.40 14.85
N PHE A 115 -0.32 0.49 14.89
CA PHE A 115 1.07 0.09 14.93
C PHE A 115 1.48 -0.18 16.39
N GLY A 116 1.99 -1.39 16.66
CA GLY A 116 2.56 -1.73 17.96
C GLY A 116 3.83 -0.91 18.21
N GLY A 117 3.84 -0.10 19.26
CA GLY A 117 5.00 0.65 19.69
C GLY A 117 5.61 0.05 20.97
N VAL A 118 6.92 -0.05 21.03
CA VAL A 118 7.66 -0.47 22.22
C VAL A 118 8.73 0.56 22.54
N TYR A 119 8.77 1.02 23.78
CA TYR A 119 9.79 1.91 24.28
C TYR A 119 10.60 1.20 25.36
N LYS A 120 11.93 1.15 25.19
CA LYS A 120 12.85 0.53 26.14
C LYS A 120 14.09 1.38 26.31
N LEU A 121 14.57 1.49 27.55
CA LEU A 121 15.83 2.13 27.84
C LEU A 121 16.99 1.34 27.24
N ALA A 122 17.80 1.96 26.40
CA ALA A 122 18.94 1.35 25.73
C ALA A 122 20.29 1.98 26.13
N ALA A 123 20.29 3.24 26.59
CA ALA A 123 21.48 3.92 27.09
C ALA A 123 21.08 5.07 28.02
N ILE A 124 22.00 5.46 28.91
CA ILE A 124 21.91 6.66 29.76
C ILE A 124 23.16 7.48 29.53
N GLN A 125 23.03 8.77 29.32
CA GLN A 125 24.15 9.69 29.25
C GLN A 125 24.69 9.96 30.63
N ASN A 126 26.01 9.82 30.85
CA ASN A 126 26.68 10.16 32.09
C ASN A 126 26.93 11.67 32.19
N ALA A 127 27.57 12.11 33.32
CA ALA A 127 27.87 13.51 33.54
C ALA A 127 28.88 14.11 32.55
N ASP A 128 29.70 13.28 31.90
CA ASP A 128 30.69 13.65 30.91
C ASP A 128 30.12 13.69 29.48
N GLY A 129 28.83 13.34 29.34
CA GLY A 129 28.14 13.33 28.02
C GLY A 129 28.23 12.00 27.26
N GLU A 130 28.88 10.98 27.83
CA GLU A 130 29.06 9.68 27.19
C GLU A 130 27.84 8.78 27.42
N PHE A 131 27.40 8.07 26.38
CA PHE A 131 26.30 7.11 26.48
C PHE A 131 26.76 5.78 27.08
N GLN A 132 26.25 5.45 28.26
CA GLN A 132 26.44 4.16 28.89
C GLN A 132 25.34 3.19 28.48
N PRO A 133 25.67 2.08 27.78
CA PRO A 133 24.69 1.09 27.37
C PRO A 133 23.91 0.51 28.54
N LYS A 134 22.62 0.31 28.35
CA LYS A 134 21.72 -0.35 29.30
C LYS A 134 20.95 -1.45 28.59
N ILE A 135 20.67 -2.53 29.30
CA ILE A 135 19.95 -3.67 28.81
C ILE A 135 18.81 -4.03 29.76
N LYS A 136 17.68 -4.40 29.18
CA LYS A 136 16.61 -5.04 29.94
C LYS A 136 16.87 -6.52 30.03
N ILE A 137 17.04 -7.04 31.23
CA ILE A 137 17.12 -8.48 31.48
C ILE A 137 15.69 -9.06 31.48
N SER A 138 15.45 -10.12 30.75
CA SER A 138 14.15 -10.79 30.66
C SER A 138 14.33 -12.26 30.33
N GLU A 139 13.48 -13.13 30.85
CA GLU A 139 13.42 -14.54 30.48
C GLU A 139 12.98 -14.74 29.01
N ASN A 140 12.22 -13.79 28.47
CA ASN A 140 11.86 -13.78 27.07
C ASN A 140 12.92 -13.02 26.27
N ILE A 141 13.65 -13.72 25.42
CA ILE A 141 14.73 -13.19 24.56
C ILE A 141 14.24 -12.01 23.70
N GLU A 142 13.02 -12.07 23.17
CA GLU A 142 12.43 -11.00 22.36
C GLU A 142 12.24 -9.68 23.15
N LYS A 143 12.22 -9.74 24.47
CA LYS A 143 12.12 -8.57 25.36
C LYS A 143 13.46 -7.99 25.77
N ILE A 144 14.57 -8.68 25.46
CA ILE A 144 15.91 -8.18 25.74
C ILE A 144 16.19 -7.01 24.83
N THR A 145 16.60 -5.88 25.40
CA THR A 145 16.93 -4.67 24.64
C THR A 145 18.29 -4.83 23.97
N ASN A 146 18.39 -4.45 22.72
CA ASN A 146 19.67 -4.26 22.07
C ASN A 146 20.31 -2.96 22.62
N PRO A 147 21.44 -3.02 23.38
CA PRO A 147 21.95 -1.87 24.15
C PRO A 147 22.61 -0.81 23.27
N GLY A 148 22.79 0.37 23.85
CA GLY A 148 23.55 1.48 23.24
C GLY A 148 22.68 2.48 22.49
N ASN A 149 23.27 3.63 22.18
CA ASN A 149 22.70 4.63 21.30
C ASN A 149 22.94 4.21 19.84
N LYS A 150 21.86 3.91 19.10
CA LYS A 150 21.93 3.25 17.80
C LYS A 150 21.20 4.04 16.73
N THR A 151 21.64 3.83 15.49
CA THR A 151 20.92 4.25 14.29
C THR A 151 20.70 3.06 13.37
N ILE A 152 19.96 3.27 12.28
CA ILE A 152 19.64 2.24 11.28
C ILE A 152 19.95 2.79 9.91
N TYR A 153 20.76 2.03 9.17
CA TYR A 153 21.04 2.30 7.77
C TYR A 153 20.40 1.25 6.86
N ARG A 154 19.77 1.69 5.80
CA ARG A 154 19.34 0.84 4.70
C ARG A 154 20.40 0.80 3.62
N ILE A 155 20.79 -0.41 3.24
CA ILE A 155 21.88 -0.68 2.32
C ILE A 155 21.30 -1.10 0.98
N TYR A 156 21.78 -0.45 -0.08
CA TYR A 156 21.39 -0.71 -1.45
C TYR A 156 22.59 -1.21 -2.25
N ASP A 157 22.33 -2.06 -3.21
CA ASP A 157 23.28 -2.39 -4.25
C ASP A 157 23.53 -1.15 -5.13
N LYS A 158 24.79 -0.80 -5.34
CA LYS A 158 25.16 0.44 -6.02
C LYS A 158 24.81 0.44 -7.51
N GLU A 159 24.90 -0.72 -8.15
CA GLU A 159 24.65 -0.87 -9.58
C GLU A 159 23.14 -0.93 -9.88
N THR A 160 22.40 -1.75 -9.13
CA THR A 160 20.99 -2.02 -9.39
C THR A 160 20.04 -1.13 -8.60
N GLY A 161 20.52 -0.44 -7.56
CA GLY A 161 19.68 0.31 -6.62
C GLY A 161 18.78 -0.56 -5.74
N MET A 162 18.98 -1.87 -5.74
CA MET A 162 18.16 -2.83 -5.01
C MET A 162 18.54 -2.89 -3.52
N LEU A 163 17.52 -3.08 -2.68
CA LEU A 163 17.71 -3.32 -1.25
C LEU A 163 18.52 -4.59 -1.01
N ARG A 164 19.59 -4.47 -0.21
CA ARG A 164 20.47 -5.57 0.21
C ARG A 164 20.21 -5.99 1.65
N ALA A 165 20.16 -5.02 2.57
CA ALA A 165 19.99 -5.28 4.00
C ALA A 165 19.63 -3.99 4.74
N ASP A 166 19.20 -4.13 6.00
CA ASP A 166 19.19 -3.06 6.99
C ASP A 166 20.25 -3.36 8.07
N LEU A 167 21.08 -2.36 8.39
CA LEU A 167 22.12 -2.42 9.39
C LEU A 167 21.71 -1.62 10.63
N ILE A 168 21.75 -2.23 11.80
CA ILE A 168 21.70 -1.54 13.09
C ILE A 168 23.14 -1.39 13.57
N CYS A 169 23.57 -0.17 13.85
CA CYS A 169 24.90 0.16 14.34
C CYS A 169 24.85 1.23 15.45
N PHE A 170 25.95 1.54 16.08
CA PHE A 170 26.01 2.69 16.98
C PHE A 170 25.91 3.99 16.18
N ALA A 171 25.32 5.02 16.80
CA ALA A 171 25.06 6.30 16.13
C ALA A 171 26.32 7.11 15.81
N ASP A 172 27.46 6.77 16.43
CA ASP A 172 28.77 7.35 16.23
C ASP A 172 29.67 6.56 15.27
N GLU A 173 29.20 5.41 14.76
CA GLU A 173 29.91 4.68 13.72
C GLU A 173 29.84 5.42 12.37
N THR A 174 30.96 5.44 11.67
CA THR A 174 31.07 6.04 10.33
C THR A 174 31.48 4.98 9.31
N PHE A 175 31.00 5.11 8.08
CA PHE A 175 31.22 4.12 7.03
C PHE A 175 31.77 4.81 5.77
N ASN A 176 32.90 4.31 5.25
CA ASN A 176 33.38 4.68 3.94
C ASN A 176 32.93 3.65 2.90
N THR A 177 31.75 3.90 2.30
CA THR A 177 31.13 2.96 1.37
C THR A 177 31.92 2.70 0.09
N GLU A 178 32.90 3.55 -0.23
CA GLU A 178 33.71 3.41 -1.45
C GLU A 178 34.94 2.51 -1.23
N GLU A 179 35.52 2.50 -0.05
CA GLU A 179 36.80 1.85 0.20
C GLU A 179 36.73 0.69 1.21
N GLU A 180 35.70 0.68 2.07
CA GLU A 180 35.59 -0.28 3.17
C GLU A 180 34.62 -1.39 2.86
N ASP A 181 35.05 -2.61 3.14
CA ASP A 181 34.18 -3.78 3.12
C ASP A 181 33.27 -3.78 4.36
N LEU A 182 31.98 -4.05 4.17
CA LEU A 182 31.01 -4.12 5.25
C LEU A 182 30.60 -5.56 5.53
N LEU A 183 30.91 -6.05 6.72
CA LEU A 183 30.49 -7.38 7.19
C LEU A 183 29.18 -7.27 7.96
N LEU A 184 28.11 -7.82 7.38
CA LEU A 184 26.81 -7.94 8.03
C LEU A 184 26.66 -9.33 8.66
N PHE A 185 26.02 -9.43 9.81
CA PHE A 185 25.68 -10.70 10.45
C PHE A 185 24.35 -10.62 11.19
N ASP A 186 23.68 -11.77 11.31
CA ASP A 186 22.49 -11.91 12.16
C ASP A 186 22.94 -12.20 13.60
N PRO A 187 22.64 -11.34 14.60
CA PRO A 187 23.06 -11.57 15.97
C PRO A 187 22.46 -12.84 16.60
N ASN A 188 21.32 -13.32 16.10
CA ASN A 188 20.69 -14.58 16.55
C ASN A 188 21.24 -15.82 15.82
N ALA A 189 21.97 -15.62 14.72
CA ALA A 189 22.52 -16.68 13.88
C ALA A 189 23.87 -16.23 13.30
N THR A 190 24.88 -16.07 14.16
CA THR A 190 26.17 -15.43 13.84
C THR A 190 26.98 -16.10 12.72
N TRP A 191 26.61 -17.32 12.33
CA TRP A 191 27.13 -17.99 11.12
C TRP A 191 26.54 -17.43 9.82
N LYS A 192 25.38 -16.76 9.86
CA LYS A 192 24.80 -16.07 8.71
C LYS A 192 25.49 -14.72 8.55
N LYS A 193 26.45 -14.69 7.64
CA LYS A 193 27.26 -13.49 7.36
C LYS A 193 27.17 -13.13 5.89
N THR A 194 27.21 -11.84 5.60
CA THR A 194 27.31 -11.31 4.25
C THR A 194 28.36 -10.24 4.22
N LEU A 195 29.38 -10.39 3.37
CA LEU A 195 30.39 -9.36 3.09
C LEU A 195 29.94 -8.55 1.88
N LEU A 196 29.88 -7.25 2.04
CA LEU A 196 29.65 -6.30 0.96
C LEU A 196 30.95 -5.56 0.67
N PRO A 197 31.59 -5.81 -0.48
CA PRO A 197 32.86 -5.12 -0.84
C PRO A 197 32.66 -3.61 -0.98
N GLY A 198 33.68 -2.84 -0.59
CA GLY A 198 33.73 -1.39 -0.82
C GLY A 198 33.46 -1.04 -2.27
N GLY A 199 32.79 0.07 -2.51
CA GLY A 199 32.38 0.51 -3.84
C GLY A 199 31.17 -0.21 -4.46
N THR A 200 30.64 -1.29 -3.84
CA THR A 200 29.51 -2.07 -4.39
C THR A 200 28.17 -1.75 -3.75
N TYR A 201 28.14 -0.94 -2.71
CA TYR A 201 26.93 -0.61 -1.97
C TYR A 201 26.84 0.87 -1.65
N THR A 202 25.61 1.34 -1.39
CA THR A 202 25.31 2.67 -0.83
C THR A 202 24.48 2.51 0.42
N MET A 203 24.51 3.53 1.30
CA MET A 203 23.77 3.52 2.56
C MET A 203 22.89 4.76 2.69
N ARG A 204 21.71 4.58 3.31
CA ARG A 204 20.80 5.67 3.68
C ARG A 204 20.36 5.50 5.11
N GLU A 205 20.57 6.51 5.95
CA GLU A 205 20.03 6.52 7.29
C GLU A 205 18.49 6.56 7.26
N LEU A 206 17.86 5.73 8.08
CA LEU A 206 16.40 5.63 8.14
C LEU A 206 15.77 6.50 9.23
N LEU A 207 16.56 6.86 10.26
CA LEU A 207 16.06 7.73 11.31
C LEU A 207 16.12 9.18 10.83
N VAL A 208 14.97 9.82 10.73
CA VAL A 208 14.85 11.23 10.36
C VAL A 208 14.35 12.03 11.56
N PRO A 209 14.91 13.22 11.84
CA PRO A 209 14.45 14.06 12.92
C PRO A 209 13.08 14.65 12.56
N ILE A 210 12.05 14.29 13.35
CA ILE A 210 10.70 14.87 13.21
C ILE A 210 10.60 16.15 14.06
N PHE A 211 11.06 16.09 15.31
CA PHE A 211 11.09 17.25 16.20
C PHE A 211 12.50 17.43 16.78
N GLN A 212 12.99 18.66 16.79
CA GLN A 212 14.21 19.06 17.49
C GLN A 212 13.96 20.34 18.30
N HIS A 213 14.32 20.34 19.58
CA HIS A 213 14.14 21.47 20.48
C HIS A 213 12.71 22.04 20.49
N GLY A 214 11.70 21.16 20.35
CA GLY A 214 10.27 21.54 20.33
C GLY A 214 9.76 22.01 18.96
N GLU A 215 10.61 22.11 17.94
CA GLU A 215 10.24 22.49 16.59
C GLU A 215 10.11 21.27 15.68
N CYS A 216 9.07 21.24 14.85
CA CYS A 216 8.94 20.24 13.80
C CYS A 216 9.94 20.55 12.68
N LYS A 217 10.83 19.61 12.42
CA LYS A 217 11.85 19.69 11.35
C LYS A 217 11.50 18.87 10.12
N TYR A 218 10.47 18.02 10.22
CA TYR A 218 10.03 17.17 9.12
C TYR A 218 9.05 17.91 8.22
N GLU A 219 9.39 18.01 6.95
CA GLU A 219 8.48 18.47 5.92
C GLU A 219 7.74 17.26 5.36
N SER A 220 6.41 17.25 5.53
CA SER A 220 5.59 16.16 5.00
C SER A 220 5.61 16.20 3.47
N PRO A 221 5.90 15.06 2.81
CA PRO A 221 5.84 15.00 1.36
C PRO A 221 4.41 15.27 0.87
N SER A 222 4.30 15.80 -0.33
CA SER A 222 3.00 16.02 -0.97
C SER A 222 2.29 14.68 -1.25
N VAL A 223 0.96 14.72 -1.40
CA VAL A 223 0.16 13.52 -1.75
C VAL A 223 0.68 12.87 -3.04
N LYS A 224 1.18 13.66 -4.00
CA LYS A 224 1.74 13.16 -5.24
C LYS A 224 3.04 12.37 -5.00
N GLU A 225 3.96 12.91 -4.20
CA GLU A 225 5.21 12.22 -3.84
C GLU A 225 4.94 10.95 -3.04
N ILE A 226 3.95 10.96 -2.13
CA ILE A 226 3.54 9.75 -1.41
C ILE A 226 2.97 8.72 -2.38
N ALA A 227 2.14 9.12 -3.33
CA ALA A 227 1.58 8.23 -4.34
C ALA A 227 2.68 7.62 -5.23
N GLU A 228 3.67 8.41 -5.64
CA GLU A 228 4.83 7.93 -6.41
C GLU A 228 5.71 6.95 -5.62
N LEU A 229 5.84 7.14 -4.30
CA LEU A 229 6.54 6.21 -3.41
C LEU A 229 5.82 4.87 -3.25
N ILE A 230 4.50 4.89 -3.27
CA ILE A 230 3.65 3.69 -3.12
C ILE A 230 3.51 2.95 -4.45
N TYR A 231 3.55 3.66 -5.56
CA TYR A 231 3.51 3.08 -6.90
C TYR A 231 4.87 2.45 -7.24
N PHE A 232 5.10 1.26 -6.71
CA PHE A 232 6.14 0.41 -7.27
C PHE A 232 5.72 0.00 -8.67
N SER A 233 6.58 0.23 -9.67
CA SER A 233 6.35 -0.41 -10.97
C SER A 233 6.34 -1.95 -10.79
N PRO A 234 5.59 -2.71 -11.59
CA PRO A 234 5.57 -4.17 -11.52
C PRO A 234 6.99 -4.76 -11.54
N GLU A 235 7.89 -4.21 -12.36
CA GLU A 235 9.28 -4.63 -12.46
C GLU A 235 10.05 -4.42 -11.15
N ARG A 236 9.79 -3.31 -10.45
CA ARG A 236 10.43 -3.00 -9.16
C ARG A 236 9.92 -3.91 -8.05
N VAL A 237 8.65 -4.31 -8.09
CA VAL A 237 8.07 -5.31 -7.19
C VAL A 237 8.66 -6.69 -7.48
N GLU A 238 8.78 -7.10 -8.75
CA GLU A 238 9.43 -8.35 -9.15
C GLU A 238 10.89 -8.42 -8.68
N LEU A 239 11.64 -7.33 -8.85
CA LEU A 239 13.02 -7.23 -8.41
C LEU A 239 13.15 -7.29 -6.88
N LEU A 240 12.27 -6.62 -6.13
CA LEU A 240 12.22 -6.69 -4.66
C LEU A 240 11.88 -8.11 -4.19
N CYS A 241 10.93 -8.76 -4.83
CA CYS A 241 10.55 -10.13 -4.53
C CYS A 241 11.66 -11.12 -4.87
N ALA A 242 12.29 -11.01 -6.02
CA ALA A 242 13.45 -11.82 -6.39
C ALA A 242 14.63 -11.63 -5.42
N SER A 243 14.77 -10.46 -4.80
CA SER A 243 15.79 -10.17 -3.79
C SER A 243 15.45 -10.79 -2.42
N VAL A 244 14.22 -10.62 -1.96
CA VAL A 244 13.71 -11.26 -0.73
C VAL A 244 13.75 -12.77 -0.88
N CYS A 245 13.34 -13.26 -2.04
CA CYS A 245 13.28 -14.68 -2.40
C CYS A 245 14.65 -15.36 -2.48
N ARG A 246 15.70 -14.68 -2.88
CA ARG A 246 17.07 -15.24 -2.83
C ARG A 246 17.61 -15.42 -1.40
N LYS A 247 17.01 -14.73 -0.41
CA LYS A 247 17.40 -14.81 1.00
C LYS A 247 16.55 -15.78 1.81
N MET A 248 15.37 -16.15 1.33
CA MET A 248 14.49 -17.16 1.90
C MET A 248 14.65 -18.47 1.13
N ASN A 249 14.54 -19.61 1.81
CA ASN A 249 14.80 -20.93 1.22
C ASN A 249 13.85 -21.20 0.02
N VAL A 250 14.39 -21.71 -1.08
CA VAL A 250 13.86 -21.73 -2.46
C VAL A 250 12.42 -22.27 -2.64
N THR A 251 11.86 -23.03 -1.70
CA THR A 251 10.54 -23.68 -1.84
C THR A 251 9.36 -22.73 -1.53
N GLU A 252 9.49 -21.88 -0.55
CA GLU A 252 8.45 -20.88 -0.19
C GLU A 252 8.36 -19.73 -1.20
N VAL A 253 9.45 -19.51 -1.91
CA VAL A 253 9.62 -18.50 -2.95
C VAL A 253 8.76 -18.75 -4.18
N ARG A 254 8.68 -20.01 -4.64
CA ARG A 254 7.87 -20.35 -5.82
C ARG A 254 6.39 -20.14 -5.60
N GLU A 255 5.90 -20.39 -4.39
CA GLU A 255 4.50 -20.14 -4.05
C GLU A 255 4.20 -18.64 -3.99
N MET A 256 5.12 -17.84 -3.45
CA MET A 256 4.99 -16.39 -3.38
C MET A 256 5.13 -15.73 -4.76
N GLU A 257 6.06 -16.19 -5.61
CA GLU A 257 6.15 -15.74 -7.02
C GLU A 257 4.90 -16.09 -7.82
N MET A 258 4.34 -17.31 -7.64
CA MET A 258 3.10 -17.69 -8.29
C MET A 258 1.91 -16.87 -7.80
N LEU A 259 1.84 -16.60 -6.49
CA LEU A 259 0.81 -15.74 -5.91
C LEU A 259 0.93 -14.31 -6.45
N MET A 260 2.13 -13.77 -6.53
CA MET A 260 2.35 -12.41 -7.03
C MET A 260 2.14 -12.28 -8.54
N LYS A 261 2.55 -13.26 -9.35
CA LYS A 261 2.21 -13.31 -10.77
C LYS A 261 0.69 -13.38 -10.98
N LYS A 262 -0.01 -14.07 -10.09
CA LYS A 262 -1.48 -14.16 -10.10
C LYS A 262 -2.16 -12.86 -9.64
N LEU A 263 -1.51 -12.06 -8.81
CA LEU A 263 -2.01 -10.76 -8.35
C LEU A 263 -1.76 -9.62 -9.34
N LEU A 264 -0.74 -9.78 -10.20
CA LEU A 264 -0.33 -8.79 -11.21
C LEU A 264 -0.91 -9.06 -12.62
N SER A 265 -1.48 -10.25 -12.86
CA SER A 265 -2.19 -10.63 -14.09
C SER A 265 -3.68 -10.34 -13.97
#